data_0e8bd148c251e081d1dbbf1876fd062d
#
_entry.id   0e8bd148c251e081d1dbbf1876fd062d
#
_cell.length_a   1.000
_cell.length_b   1.000
_cell.length_c   1.000
_cell.angle_alpha   90.00
_cell.angle_beta   90.00
_cell.angle_gamma   90.00
#
_symmetry.space_group_name_H-M   'P 1'
#
loop_
_entity.id
_entity.type
_entity.pdbx_description
1 polymer ?
#
loop_
_entity_poly.entity_id
_entity_poly.type
_entity_poly.pdbx_seq_one_letter_code
_entity_poly.pdbx_strand_id
1 'polypeptide(L)'
;MIYNEYDLVDICRQALADQGRKQYWKAIADYQSFSRKEFDKDADRFLKMILLQDQLLGTRPEFRLGHWIEEARNLGKTAEEKDLYEWNARVQITTWGNRFCADDGGLRDYGHKEWQGLLKDFYYKRWSTYMKALADQMAACTNIDYDALGSGKNAGKTSAELFQLALPSAPKIDWYALEEPWTLQKNPYSSKPEGNPVDVAKEVIHFIK
;
A
#
# COMPACT_ATOMS: atom_id res chain seq x y z
N MET A 1 7.12 -32.85 -0.61
CA MET A 1 6.96 -31.76 -1.61
C MET A 1 6.43 -30.45 -1.02
N ILE A 2 6.17 -30.38 0.28
CA ILE A 2 5.62 -29.19 0.97
C ILE A 2 6.63 -28.02 1.04
N TYR A 3 7.92 -28.31 1.11
CA TYR A 3 8.97 -27.28 1.23
C TYR A 3 9.12 -26.39 -0.02
N ASN A 4 8.88 -26.93 -1.21
CA ASN A 4 9.01 -26.18 -2.45
C ASN A 4 7.94 -25.09 -2.66
N GLU A 5 6.75 -25.25 -2.08
CA GLU A 5 5.67 -24.26 -2.26
C GLU A 5 5.85 -23.03 -1.38
N TYR A 6 6.34 -23.21 -0.14
CA TYR A 6 6.69 -22.09 0.73
C TYR A 6 7.79 -21.24 0.10
N ASP A 7 8.89 -21.87 -0.31
CA ASP A 7 10.02 -21.19 -0.94
C ASP A 7 9.61 -20.49 -2.25
N LEU A 8 8.75 -21.13 -3.05
CA LEU A 8 8.22 -20.55 -4.27
C LEU A 8 7.45 -19.26 -3.98
N VAL A 9 6.55 -19.29 -2.99
CA VAL A 9 5.75 -18.11 -2.62
C VAL A 9 6.65 -17.01 -2.06
N ASP A 10 7.61 -17.34 -1.20
CA ASP A 10 8.53 -16.37 -0.60
C ASP A 10 9.43 -15.70 -1.64
N ILE A 11 9.98 -16.46 -2.59
CA ILE A 11 10.79 -15.92 -3.70
C ILE A 11 9.93 -15.04 -4.62
N CYS A 12 8.72 -15.50 -4.98
CA CYS A 12 7.83 -14.71 -5.83
C CYS A 12 7.35 -13.43 -5.13
N ARG A 13 7.08 -13.48 -3.82
CA ARG A 13 6.77 -12.31 -3.00
C ARG A 13 7.89 -11.26 -3.09
N GLN A 14 9.14 -11.69 -2.87
CA GLN A 14 10.29 -10.79 -2.94
C GLN A 14 10.47 -10.20 -4.35
N ALA A 15 10.35 -11.03 -5.38
CA ALA A 15 10.46 -10.57 -6.76
C ALA A 15 9.38 -9.54 -7.11
N LEU A 16 8.14 -9.76 -6.65
CA LEU A 16 7.03 -8.84 -6.87
C LEU A 16 7.22 -7.53 -6.12
N ALA A 17 7.71 -7.58 -4.87
CA ALA A 17 8.03 -6.39 -4.07
C ALA A 17 9.14 -5.54 -4.72
N ASP A 18 10.19 -6.17 -5.24
CA ASP A 18 11.28 -5.48 -5.95
C ASP A 18 10.81 -4.80 -7.24
N GLN A 19 9.93 -5.45 -7.99
CA GLN A 19 9.31 -4.84 -9.18
C GLN A 19 8.28 -3.75 -8.78
N GLY A 20 7.55 -3.95 -7.70
CA GLY A 20 6.62 -2.95 -7.14
C GLY A 20 7.35 -1.65 -6.78
N ARG A 21 8.53 -1.74 -6.17
CA ARG A 21 9.38 -0.57 -5.89
C ARG A 21 9.78 0.18 -7.17
N LYS A 22 10.19 -0.55 -8.22
CA LYS A 22 10.52 0.08 -9.52
C LYS A 22 9.30 0.73 -10.15
N GLN A 23 8.15 0.05 -10.09
CA GLN A 23 6.89 0.54 -10.64
C GLN A 23 6.40 1.82 -9.91
N TYR A 24 6.55 1.84 -8.57
CA TYR A 24 6.28 3.03 -7.76
C TYR A 24 7.13 4.23 -8.23
N TRP A 25 8.46 4.05 -8.34
CA TRP A 25 9.35 5.13 -8.77
C TRP A 25 9.07 5.60 -10.19
N LYS A 26 8.61 4.69 -11.07
CA LYS A 26 8.16 5.07 -12.41
C LYS A 26 6.94 5.98 -12.36
N ALA A 27 5.91 5.61 -11.59
CA ALA A 27 4.74 6.45 -11.39
C ALA A 27 5.11 7.82 -10.78
N ILE A 28 6.05 7.88 -9.83
CA ILE A 28 6.54 9.14 -9.27
C ILE A 28 7.27 9.99 -10.33
N ALA A 29 8.09 9.39 -11.19
CA ALA A 29 8.73 10.10 -12.28
C ALA A 29 7.72 10.68 -13.28
N ASP A 30 6.66 9.92 -13.61
CA ASP A 30 5.58 10.39 -14.47
C ASP A 30 4.79 11.55 -13.82
N TYR A 31 4.55 11.48 -12.50
CA TYR A 31 3.98 12.60 -11.75
C TYR A 31 4.88 13.83 -11.82
N GLN A 32 6.19 13.68 -11.57
CA GLN A 32 7.15 14.79 -11.60
C GLN A 32 7.31 15.42 -12.98
N SER A 33 7.15 14.64 -14.04
CA SER A 33 7.19 15.13 -15.43
C SER A 33 5.84 15.64 -15.94
N PHE A 34 4.82 15.68 -15.12
CA PHE A 34 3.44 16.05 -15.46
C PHE A 34 2.83 15.18 -16.59
N SER A 35 3.21 13.92 -16.65
CA SER A 35 2.76 12.94 -17.65
C SER A 35 1.53 12.19 -17.14
N ARG A 36 0.36 12.84 -17.06
CA ARG A 36 -0.84 12.32 -16.41
C ARG A 36 -1.26 10.94 -16.89
N LYS A 37 -1.30 10.70 -18.18
CA LYS A 37 -1.72 9.41 -18.76
C LYS A 37 -0.80 8.26 -18.33
N GLU A 38 0.51 8.50 -18.36
CA GLU A 38 1.49 7.48 -17.97
C GLU A 38 1.45 7.27 -16.44
N PHE A 39 1.30 8.34 -15.67
CA PHE A 39 1.09 8.26 -14.23
C PHE A 39 -0.10 7.37 -13.87
N ASP A 40 -1.28 7.61 -14.46
CA ASP A 40 -2.49 6.82 -14.18
C ASP A 40 -2.27 5.33 -14.48
N LYS A 41 -1.62 5.01 -15.61
CA LYS A 41 -1.27 3.64 -16.01
C LYS A 41 -0.30 2.98 -15.03
N ASP A 42 0.76 3.70 -14.64
CA ASP A 42 1.82 3.14 -13.83
C ASP A 42 1.43 3.05 -12.34
N ALA A 43 0.62 4.00 -11.85
CA ALA A 43 -0.01 3.92 -10.54
C ALA A 43 -0.99 2.74 -10.43
N ASP A 44 -1.85 2.55 -11.45
CA ASP A 44 -2.77 1.40 -11.50
C ASP A 44 -2.02 0.05 -11.52
N ARG A 45 -0.93 -0.04 -12.30
CA ARG A 45 -0.08 -1.23 -12.32
C ARG A 45 0.54 -1.50 -10.94
N PHE A 46 1.05 -0.47 -10.27
CA PHE A 46 1.59 -0.59 -8.90
C PHE A 46 0.53 -1.10 -7.92
N LEU A 47 -0.67 -0.53 -7.96
CA LEU A 47 -1.77 -0.95 -7.07
C LEU A 47 -2.20 -2.39 -7.34
N LYS A 48 -2.22 -2.83 -8.59
CA LYS A 48 -2.48 -4.24 -8.96
C LYS A 48 -1.42 -5.19 -8.41
N MET A 49 -0.15 -4.77 -8.32
CA MET A 49 0.91 -5.58 -7.73
C MET A 49 0.66 -5.85 -6.25
N ILE A 50 0.14 -4.89 -5.49
CA ILE A 50 -0.23 -5.09 -4.08
C ILE A 50 -1.33 -6.16 -3.95
N LEU A 51 -2.35 -6.11 -4.80
CA LEU A 51 -3.44 -7.09 -4.78
C LEU A 51 -2.98 -8.48 -5.22
N LEU A 52 -2.09 -8.55 -6.20
CA LEU A 52 -1.52 -9.82 -6.66
C LEU A 52 -0.62 -10.43 -5.58
N GLN A 53 0.11 -9.61 -4.82
CA GLN A 53 0.89 -10.06 -3.68
C GLN A 53 -0.01 -10.59 -2.55
N ASP A 54 -1.12 -9.91 -2.27
CA ASP A 54 -2.13 -10.40 -1.33
C ASP A 54 -2.66 -11.78 -1.74
N GLN A 55 -3.00 -11.96 -3.01
CA GLN A 55 -3.45 -13.23 -3.56
C GLN A 55 -2.38 -14.33 -3.44
N LEU A 56 -1.13 -14.04 -3.80
CA LEU A 56 -0.01 -14.98 -3.69
C LEU A 56 0.18 -15.46 -2.24
N LEU A 57 0.23 -14.53 -1.31
CA LEU A 57 0.41 -14.81 0.12
C LEU A 57 -0.79 -15.58 0.71
N GLY A 58 -1.98 -15.40 0.15
CA GLY A 58 -3.18 -16.14 0.53
C GLY A 58 -3.12 -17.63 0.28
N THR A 59 -2.20 -18.09 -0.57
CA THR A 59 -2.03 -19.51 -0.89
C THR A 59 -1.29 -20.31 0.19
N ARG A 60 -0.69 -19.61 1.19
CA ARG A 60 0.08 -20.26 2.26
C ARG A 60 -0.39 -19.82 3.64
N PRO A 61 -0.55 -20.76 4.60
CA PRO A 61 -1.05 -20.45 5.95
C PRO A 61 -0.11 -19.50 6.70
N GLU A 62 1.21 -19.57 6.45
CA GLU A 62 2.23 -18.80 7.15
C GLU A 62 2.13 -17.27 6.88
N PHE A 63 1.51 -16.88 5.77
CA PHE A 63 1.39 -15.49 5.32
C PHE A 63 -0.03 -14.93 5.46
N ARG A 64 -0.86 -15.49 6.32
CA ARG A 64 -2.26 -15.06 6.48
C ARG A 64 -2.48 -14.29 7.77
N LEU A 65 -3.09 -13.12 7.64
CA LEU A 65 -3.49 -12.28 8.77
C LEU A 65 -4.43 -13.01 9.74
N GLY A 66 -5.27 -13.91 9.21
CA GLY A 66 -6.24 -14.67 10.00
C GLY A 66 -5.61 -15.42 11.17
N HIS A 67 -4.45 -16.04 10.99
CA HIS A 67 -3.71 -16.69 12.06
C HIS A 67 -3.39 -15.76 13.22
N TRP A 68 -2.81 -14.61 12.91
CA TRP A 68 -2.41 -13.61 13.91
C TRP A 68 -3.62 -13.11 14.73
N ILE A 69 -4.73 -12.82 14.05
CA ILE A 69 -5.94 -12.32 14.68
C ILE A 69 -6.59 -13.42 15.52
N GLU A 70 -6.69 -14.65 15.00
CA GLU A 70 -7.29 -15.80 15.70
C GLU A 70 -6.51 -16.15 16.96
N GLU A 71 -5.19 -16.22 16.88
CA GLU A 71 -4.32 -16.49 18.04
C GLU A 71 -4.46 -15.42 19.13
N ALA A 72 -4.49 -14.15 18.76
CA ALA A 72 -4.70 -13.06 19.70
C ALA A 72 -6.06 -13.19 20.41
N ARG A 73 -7.14 -13.47 19.68
CA ARG A 73 -8.47 -13.69 20.24
C ARG A 73 -8.53 -14.90 21.18
N ASN A 74 -7.80 -15.96 20.87
CA ASN A 74 -7.79 -17.18 21.67
C ASN A 74 -7.11 -17.02 23.05
N LEU A 75 -6.34 -15.96 23.26
CA LEU A 75 -5.82 -15.59 24.58
C LEU A 75 -6.91 -15.02 25.52
N GLY A 76 -7.98 -14.46 24.97
CA GLY A 76 -9.08 -13.89 25.72
C GLY A 76 -10.07 -14.95 26.24
N LYS A 77 -10.55 -14.76 27.46
CA LYS A 77 -11.57 -15.62 28.11
C LYS A 77 -12.99 -15.07 27.93
N THR A 78 -13.14 -13.77 27.94
CA THR A 78 -14.43 -13.09 27.71
C THR A 78 -14.51 -12.49 26.32
N ALA A 79 -15.68 -12.05 25.89
CA ALA A 79 -15.87 -11.37 24.63
C ALA A 79 -15.07 -10.05 24.57
N GLU A 80 -15.08 -9.31 25.65
CA GLU A 80 -14.36 -8.03 25.82
C GLU A 80 -12.84 -8.22 25.73
N GLU A 81 -12.31 -9.25 26.37
CA GLU A 81 -10.88 -9.59 26.28
C GLU A 81 -10.49 -9.98 24.85
N LYS A 82 -11.31 -10.81 24.19
CA LYS A 82 -11.06 -11.19 22.79
C LYS A 82 -11.04 -9.98 21.86
N ASP A 83 -11.95 -9.06 22.06
CA ASP A 83 -12.03 -7.82 21.28
C ASP A 83 -10.84 -6.90 21.54
N LEU A 84 -10.39 -6.79 22.80
CA LEU A 84 -9.23 -6.02 23.19
C LEU A 84 -7.92 -6.60 22.60
N TYR A 85 -7.78 -7.92 22.64
CA TYR A 85 -6.58 -8.57 22.10
C TYR A 85 -6.55 -8.54 20.57
N GLU A 86 -7.67 -8.65 19.89
CA GLU A 86 -7.76 -8.43 18.45
C GLU A 86 -7.36 -6.99 18.08
N TRP A 87 -7.93 -5.99 18.76
CA TRP A 87 -7.56 -4.60 18.55
C TRP A 87 -6.05 -4.38 18.72
N ASN A 88 -5.49 -4.87 19.82
CA ASN A 88 -4.07 -4.76 20.09
C ASN A 88 -3.21 -5.46 19.01
N ALA A 89 -3.62 -6.63 18.56
CA ALA A 89 -2.94 -7.36 17.49
C ALA A 89 -2.93 -6.58 16.17
N ARG A 90 -4.04 -5.91 15.82
CA ARG A 90 -4.14 -5.05 14.63
C ARG A 90 -3.27 -3.81 14.75
N VAL A 91 -3.27 -3.17 15.91
CA VAL A 91 -2.46 -1.98 16.20
C VAL A 91 -0.97 -2.28 16.09
N GLN A 92 -0.51 -3.40 16.66
CA GLN A 92 0.92 -3.77 16.66
C GLN A 92 1.54 -3.90 15.27
N ILE A 93 0.78 -4.30 14.27
CA ILE A 93 1.27 -4.50 12.90
C ILE A 93 0.98 -3.33 11.96
N THR A 94 0.41 -2.23 12.47
CA THR A 94 0.00 -1.06 11.66
C THR A 94 0.40 0.26 12.32
N THR A 95 -0.49 0.86 13.11
CA THR A 95 -0.29 2.19 13.73
C THR A 95 0.65 2.16 14.93
N TRP A 96 0.92 1.00 15.50
CA TRP A 96 1.68 0.75 16.72
C TRP A 96 1.10 1.38 18.02
N GLY A 97 0.09 2.20 17.91
CA GLY A 97 -0.57 2.86 19.04
C GLY A 97 -1.53 3.95 18.59
N ASN A 98 -1.70 4.94 19.46
CA ASN A 98 -2.50 6.11 19.15
C ASN A 98 -1.80 7.07 18.17
N ARG A 99 -2.47 8.16 17.79
CA ARG A 99 -1.94 9.15 16.84
C ARG A 99 -0.55 9.66 17.22
N PHE A 100 -0.32 9.95 18.49
CA PHE A 100 0.99 10.41 18.93
C PHE A 100 2.10 9.39 18.67
N CYS A 101 1.84 8.11 18.99
CA CYS A 101 2.82 7.04 18.70
C CYS A 101 3.06 6.85 17.20
N ALA A 102 1.98 6.87 16.41
CA ALA A 102 2.04 6.61 14.98
C ALA A 102 2.74 7.75 14.21
N ASP A 103 2.34 9.00 14.46
CA ASP A 103 2.77 10.18 13.71
C ASP A 103 4.01 10.83 14.34
N ASP A 104 3.89 11.36 15.56
CA ASP A 104 4.96 12.11 16.21
C ASP A 104 6.08 11.19 16.71
N GLY A 105 5.75 10.00 17.20
CA GLY A 105 6.70 8.99 17.63
C GLY A 105 7.37 8.23 16.49
N GLY A 106 6.87 8.36 15.27
CA GLY A 106 7.41 7.70 14.07
C GLY A 106 7.34 6.18 14.12
N LEU A 107 6.39 5.60 14.88
CA LEU A 107 6.29 4.15 15.10
C LEU A 107 5.31 3.46 14.14
N ARG A 108 4.66 4.21 13.24
CA ARG A 108 3.84 3.61 12.17
C ARG A 108 4.66 2.57 11.43
N ASP A 109 4.04 1.40 11.19
CA ASP A 109 4.67 0.26 10.50
C ASP A 109 5.89 -0.35 11.21
N TYR A 110 6.14 -0.05 12.47
CA TYR A 110 7.28 -0.63 13.20
C TYR A 110 7.26 -2.17 13.17
N GLY A 111 6.09 -2.77 13.36
CA GLY A 111 5.89 -4.22 13.31
C GLY A 111 5.24 -4.70 12.00
N HIS A 112 5.38 -3.95 10.89
CA HIS A 112 4.69 -4.25 9.64
C HIS A 112 4.89 -5.67 9.15
N LYS A 113 3.88 -6.20 8.46
CA LYS A 113 3.88 -7.53 7.87
C LYS A 113 3.36 -7.48 6.44
N GLU A 114 3.94 -8.32 5.59
CA GLU A 114 3.38 -8.61 4.29
C GLU A 114 2.52 -9.87 4.40
N TRP A 115 1.25 -9.70 4.78
CA TRP A 115 0.30 -10.79 4.94
C TRP A 115 -0.95 -10.58 4.09
N GLN A 116 -1.49 -11.68 3.59
CA GLN A 116 -2.80 -11.71 2.95
C GLN A 116 -3.87 -11.14 3.89
N GLY A 117 -4.73 -10.31 3.37
CA GLY A 117 -5.73 -9.55 4.11
C GLY A 117 -5.20 -8.19 4.55
N LEU A 118 -4.00 -8.12 5.14
CA LEU A 118 -3.38 -6.84 5.52
C LEU A 118 -2.98 -6.01 4.30
N LEU A 119 -2.40 -6.64 3.28
CA LEU A 119 -2.03 -5.95 2.03
C LEU A 119 -3.26 -5.39 1.34
N LYS A 120 -4.32 -6.18 1.18
CA LYS A 120 -5.54 -5.79 0.48
C LYS A 120 -6.34 -4.73 1.24
N ASP A 121 -6.56 -4.92 2.56
CA ASP A 121 -7.54 -4.12 3.30
C ASP A 121 -6.92 -2.90 3.99
N PHE A 122 -5.61 -2.91 4.23
CA PHE A 122 -4.89 -1.81 4.89
C PHE A 122 -3.94 -1.11 3.92
N TYR A 123 -2.90 -1.79 3.41
CA TYR A 123 -1.87 -1.16 2.60
C TYR A 123 -2.37 -0.71 1.22
N TYR A 124 -3.22 -1.49 0.57
CA TYR A 124 -3.83 -1.06 -0.70
C TYR A 124 -4.63 0.24 -0.54
N LYS A 125 -5.40 0.38 0.55
CA LYS A 125 -6.15 1.60 0.86
C LYS A 125 -5.22 2.79 1.04
N ARG A 126 -4.11 2.63 1.77
CA ARG A 126 -3.09 3.67 1.95
C ARG A 126 -2.51 4.12 0.62
N TRP A 127 -2.02 3.17 -0.17
CA TRP A 127 -1.38 3.47 -1.45
C TRP A 127 -2.35 4.02 -2.50
N SER A 128 -3.57 3.50 -2.59
CA SER A 128 -4.59 4.04 -3.50
C SER A 128 -4.99 5.46 -3.14
N THR A 129 -5.09 5.78 -1.85
CA THR A 129 -5.34 7.16 -1.37
C THR A 129 -4.19 8.08 -1.75
N TYR A 130 -2.95 7.65 -1.61
CA TYR A 130 -1.77 8.44 -1.98
C TYR A 130 -1.72 8.70 -3.50
N MET A 131 -1.85 7.65 -4.32
CA MET A 131 -1.86 7.79 -5.78
C MET A 131 -2.99 8.69 -6.26
N LYS A 132 -4.19 8.55 -5.64
CA LYS A 132 -5.31 9.45 -5.94
C LYS A 132 -4.99 10.90 -5.59
N ALA A 133 -4.38 11.16 -4.45
CA ALA A 133 -4.02 12.52 -4.05
C ALA A 133 -3.01 13.16 -5.00
N LEU A 134 -2.04 12.39 -5.52
CA LEU A 134 -1.12 12.85 -6.57
C LEU A 134 -1.88 13.14 -7.89
N ALA A 135 -2.79 12.26 -8.28
CA ALA A 135 -3.65 12.46 -9.46
C ALA A 135 -4.51 13.73 -9.34
N ASP A 136 -5.08 13.98 -8.17
CA ASP A 136 -5.89 15.18 -7.89
C ASP A 136 -5.04 16.45 -7.95
N GLN A 137 -3.79 16.43 -7.46
CA GLN A 137 -2.85 17.54 -7.61
C GLN A 137 -2.51 17.81 -9.09
N MET A 138 -2.27 16.78 -9.89
CA MET A 138 -2.07 16.94 -11.33
C MET A 138 -3.30 17.55 -11.99
N ALA A 139 -4.49 17.11 -11.65
CA ALA A 139 -5.74 17.65 -12.18
C ALA A 139 -5.93 19.14 -11.79
N ALA A 140 -5.63 19.51 -10.56
CA ALA A 140 -5.70 20.91 -10.11
C ALA A 140 -4.72 21.81 -10.89
N CYS A 141 -3.56 21.30 -11.26
CA CYS A 141 -2.55 22.03 -12.01
C CYS A 141 -2.87 22.18 -13.51
N THR A 142 -3.83 21.44 -14.08
CA THR A 142 -4.19 21.60 -15.50
C THR A 142 -4.83 22.95 -15.83
N ASN A 143 -5.40 23.64 -14.86
CA ASN A 143 -6.04 24.95 -15.02
C ASN A 143 -5.09 26.13 -14.78
N ILE A 144 -3.80 25.88 -14.57
CA ILE A 144 -2.80 26.92 -14.38
C ILE A 144 -2.43 27.51 -15.74
N ASP A 145 -2.40 28.81 -15.82
CA ASP A 145 -1.86 29.51 -16.98
C ASP A 145 -0.31 29.36 -17.00
N TYR A 146 0.13 28.34 -17.70
CA TYR A 146 1.55 28.02 -17.81
C TYR A 146 2.31 29.04 -18.68
N ASP A 147 1.65 29.75 -19.58
CA ASP A 147 2.27 30.80 -20.37
C ASP A 147 2.59 32.00 -19.49
N ALA A 148 1.64 32.39 -18.64
CA ALA A 148 1.88 33.46 -17.65
C ALA A 148 2.91 33.03 -16.60
N LEU A 149 2.83 31.79 -16.08
CA LEU A 149 3.79 31.24 -15.12
C LEU A 149 5.20 31.14 -15.71
N GLY A 150 5.32 30.75 -16.98
CA GLY A 150 6.57 30.56 -17.72
C GLY A 150 7.21 31.88 -18.21
N SER A 151 6.64 33.05 -17.87
CA SER A 151 7.17 34.37 -18.25
C SER A 151 8.18 34.92 -17.25
N GLY A 152 8.84 35.99 -17.59
CA GLY A 152 9.78 36.72 -16.72
C GLY A 152 10.91 35.84 -16.23
N LYS A 153 11.05 35.69 -14.89
CA LYS A 153 12.11 34.90 -14.26
C LYS A 153 12.03 33.36 -14.54
N ASN A 154 10.90 32.92 -15.05
CA ASN A 154 10.66 31.51 -15.37
C ASN A 154 10.77 31.25 -16.89
N ALA A 155 11.13 32.23 -17.69
CA ALA A 155 11.29 32.06 -19.13
C ALA A 155 12.30 30.95 -19.47
N GLY A 156 11.91 30.09 -20.41
CA GLY A 156 12.71 28.95 -20.85
C GLY A 156 12.57 27.68 -20.01
N LYS A 157 11.76 27.68 -18.95
CA LYS A 157 11.43 26.47 -18.20
C LYS A 157 10.51 25.52 -18.99
N THR A 158 10.73 24.24 -18.82
CA THR A 158 9.85 23.20 -19.37
C THR A 158 8.52 23.13 -18.64
N SER A 159 7.50 22.51 -19.25
CA SER A 159 6.20 22.27 -18.59
C SER A 159 6.34 21.51 -17.28
N ALA A 160 7.24 20.54 -17.20
CA ALA A 160 7.52 19.80 -15.98
C ALA A 160 8.10 20.69 -14.87
N GLU A 161 9.06 21.57 -15.18
CA GLU A 161 9.62 22.54 -14.23
C GLU A 161 8.55 23.55 -13.76
N LEU A 162 7.70 24.02 -14.65
CA LEU A 162 6.59 24.90 -14.31
C LEU A 162 5.55 24.19 -13.44
N PHE A 163 5.27 22.92 -13.72
CA PHE A 163 4.41 22.09 -12.88
C PHE A 163 4.97 21.95 -11.46
N GLN A 164 6.26 21.67 -11.31
CA GLN A 164 6.91 21.61 -9.99
C GLN A 164 6.83 22.93 -9.22
N LEU A 165 6.91 24.08 -9.91
CA LEU A 165 6.71 25.37 -9.28
C LEU A 165 5.25 25.64 -8.87
N ALA A 166 4.30 25.07 -9.61
CA ALA A 166 2.87 25.22 -9.37
C ALA A 166 2.35 24.31 -8.26
N LEU A 167 3.07 23.21 -7.92
CA LEU A 167 2.67 22.30 -6.86
C LEU A 167 2.63 23.01 -5.51
N PRO A 168 1.47 23.01 -4.83
CA PRO A 168 1.33 23.75 -3.57
C PRO A 168 2.16 23.17 -2.42
N SER A 169 2.32 21.84 -2.37
CA SER A 169 3.11 21.05 -1.42
C SER A 169 2.84 19.56 -1.65
N ALA A 170 3.56 18.67 -0.94
CA ALA A 170 3.19 17.25 -0.88
C ALA A 170 1.73 17.10 -0.42
N PRO A 171 0.99 16.08 -0.91
CA PRO A 171 -0.38 15.83 -0.49
C PRO A 171 -0.49 15.72 1.03
N LYS A 172 -1.38 16.51 1.63
CA LYS A 172 -1.65 16.46 3.08
C LYS A 172 -2.72 15.39 3.33
N ILE A 173 -2.29 14.23 3.76
CA ILE A 173 -3.16 13.10 4.10
C ILE A 173 -3.06 12.88 5.61
N ASP A 174 -4.22 12.87 6.29
CA ASP A 174 -4.27 12.43 7.68
C ASP A 174 -4.22 10.90 7.71
N TRP A 175 -2.99 10.39 7.76
CA TRP A 175 -2.72 8.95 7.72
C TRP A 175 -3.35 8.21 8.89
N TYR A 176 -3.31 8.78 10.10
CA TYR A 176 -3.90 8.14 11.27
C TYR A 176 -5.43 8.03 11.13
N ALA A 177 -6.11 9.09 10.71
CA ALA A 177 -7.55 9.04 10.48
C ALA A 177 -7.96 8.08 9.36
N LEU A 178 -7.09 7.86 8.37
CA LEU A 178 -7.31 6.87 7.31
C LEU A 178 -7.19 5.43 7.84
N GLU A 179 -6.29 5.18 8.77
CA GLU A 179 -5.80 3.86 9.19
C GLU A 179 -6.47 3.35 10.47
N GLU A 180 -6.71 4.22 11.45
CA GLU A 180 -7.34 3.87 12.72
C GLU A 180 -8.65 3.06 12.56
N PRO A 181 -9.57 3.43 11.65
CA PRO A 181 -10.81 2.66 11.45
C PRO A 181 -10.59 1.18 11.16
N TRP A 182 -9.48 0.82 10.48
CA TRP A 182 -9.14 -0.58 10.24
C TRP A 182 -8.77 -1.33 11.53
N THR A 183 -8.09 -0.67 12.46
CA THR A 183 -7.72 -1.27 13.75
C THR A 183 -8.93 -1.55 14.64
N LEU A 184 -10.02 -0.81 14.44
CA LEU A 184 -11.28 -0.95 15.18
C LEU A 184 -12.26 -1.95 14.55
N GLN A 185 -11.96 -2.43 13.34
CA GLN A 185 -12.81 -3.42 12.66
C GLN A 185 -12.71 -4.78 13.34
N LYS A 186 -13.80 -5.55 13.20
CA LYS A 186 -13.91 -6.94 13.67
C LYS A 186 -14.18 -7.90 12.51
N ASN A 187 -13.70 -7.55 11.31
CA ASN A 187 -13.85 -8.39 10.13
C ASN A 187 -13.08 -9.69 10.34
N PRO A 188 -13.72 -10.84 10.16
CA PRO A 188 -13.02 -12.12 10.23
C PRO A 188 -12.05 -12.26 9.06
N TYR A 189 -10.87 -12.77 9.34
CA TYR A 189 -9.90 -13.19 8.35
C TYR A 189 -9.74 -14.70 8.42
N SER A 190 -9.80 -15.37 7.27
CA SER A 190 -9.58 -16.82 7.22
C SER A 190 -8.11 -17.14 7.49
N SER A 191 -7.87 -18.12 8.35
CA SER A 191 -6.54 -18.72 8.55
C SER A 191 -6.23 -19.83 7.53
N LYS A 192 -7.23 -20.27 6.73
CA LYS A 192 -7.08 -21.35 5.77
C LYS A 192 -6.56 -20.83 4.43
N PRO A 193 -5.53 -21.49 3.84
CA PRO A 193 -5.03 -21.14 2.51
C PRO A 193 -6.10 -21.18 1.43
N GLU A 194 -5.97 -20.32 0.44
CA GLU A 194 -6.87 -20.20 -0.70
C GLU A 194 -6.08 -20.17 -2.01
N GLY A 195 -6.48 -20.95 -2.99
CA GLY A 195 -5.82 -21.03 -4.29
C GLY A 195 -4.63 -22.00 -4.33
N ASN A 196 -4.04 -22.12 -5.52
CA ASN A 196 -2.87 -22.96 -5.77
C ASN A 196 -1.62 -22.08 -5.85
N PRO A 197 -0.58 -22.29 -5.01
CA PRO A 197 0.61 -21.45 -4.99
C PRO A 197 1.38 -21.43 -6.32
N VAL A 198 1.41 -22.55 -7.03
CA VAL A 198 2.12 -22.64 -8.33
C VAL A 198 1.41 -21.82 -9.39
N ASP A 199 0.07 -21.86 -9.42
CA ASP A 199 -0.69 -21.13 -10.44
C ASP A 199 -0.62 -19.62 -10.19
N VAL A 200 -0.76 -19.17 -8.94
CA VAL A 200 -0.60 -17.74 -8.62
C VAL A 200 0.85 -17.27 -8.82
N ALA A 201 1.85 -18.10 -8.53
CA ALA A 201 3.24 -17.77 -8.84
C ALA A 201 3.48 -17.59 -10.34
N LYS A 202 2.83 -18.40 -11.22
CA LYS A 202 2.87 -18.19 -12.67
C LYS A 202 2.25 -16.86 -13.09
N GLU A 203 1.12 -16.46 -12.47
CA GLU A 203 0.50 -15.15 -12.69
C GLU A 203 1.46 -14.01 -12.32
N VAL A 204 2.10 -14.11 -11.15
CA VAL A 204 3.14 -13.15 -10.71
C VAL A 204 4.25 -13.03 -11.74
N ILE A 205 4.83 -14.17 -12.16
CA ILE A 205 5.93 -14.19 -13.13
C ILE A 205 5.50 -13.59 -14.48
N HIS A 206 4.29 -13.87 -14.91
CA HIS A 206 3.73 -13.28 -16.14
C HIS A 206 3.52 -11.77 -16.00
N PHE A 207 3.04 -11.33 -14.86
CA PHE A 207 2.73 -9.91 -14.60
C PHE A 207 4.00 -9.03 -14.53
N ILE A 208 5.10 -9.55 -13.98
CA ILE A 208 6.34 -8.77 -13.78
C ILE A 208 7.28 -8.75 -14.99
N LYS A 209 7.04 -9.61 -16.00
CA LYS A 209 7.75 -9.58 -17.29
C LYS A 209 7.27 -8.41 -18.16
#